data_1fed5a2f04aaab4afefa3ed98d8b2fa9
#
_entry.id   1fed5a2f04aaab4afefa3ed98d8b2fa9
#
_cell.length_a   1.000
_cell.length_b   1.000
_cell.length_c   1.000
_cell.angle_alpha   90.00
_cell.angle_beta   90.00
_cell.angle_gamma   90.00
#
_symmetry.space_group_name_H-M   'P 1'
#
loop_
_entity.id
_entity.type
_entity.pdbx_description
1 polymer ?
#
loop_
_entity_poly.entity_id
_entity_poly.type
_entity_poly.pdbx_seq_one_letter_code
_entity_poly.pdbx_strand_id
1 'polypeptide(L)'
;MAKVRFTETALRDAHQSLLATRMRTRDMIPIAEEMDKVGYFSVEAWGGATFDTCIRYLNEDPWERLRNLKSEFNNTPIQMLLRGQNLVGYKHYPDDVVEKFVEKSYENGVDIFRVFDALNDIRNMEKAIKVAKAQGAHVQGTISYTISPVHTLDDFVDLAKDLEALDCDSVAIKDMAGLITPTAAYDLVSKLKE
;
A
#
# COMPACT_ATOMS: atom_id res chain seq x y z
N MET A 1 -13.88 18.20 14.82
CA MET A 1 -13.23 17.85 13.54
C MET A 1 -12.36 16.62 13.77
N ALA A 2 -12.40 15.63 12.88
CA ALA A 2 -11.48 14.50 12.96
C ALA A 2 -10.05 15.01 12.76
N LYS A 3 -9.11 14.49 13.57
CA LYS A 3 -7.68 14.85 13.44
C LYS A 3 -7.15 14.24 12.14
N VAL A 4 -6.53 15.05 11.28
CA VAL A 4 -5.81 14.56 10.11
C VAL A 4 -4.60 13.74 10.57
N ARG A 5 -4.42 12.56 9.98
CA ARG A 5 -3.29 11.65 10.24
C ARG A 5 -2.44 11.55 8.98
N PHE A 6 -1.14 11.35 9.14
CA PHE A 6 -0.19 11.29 8.04
C PHE A 6 0.42 9.90 7.93
N THR A 7 0.53 9.38 6.71
CA THR A 7 1.37 8.24 6.36
C THR A 7 2.65 8.78 5.73
N GLU A 8 3.80 8.39 6.27
CA GLU A 8 5.10 8.70 5.67
C GLU A 8 5.45 7.70 4.59
N THR A 9 5.98 8.15 3.46
CA THR A 9 6.28 7.29 2.30
C THR A 9 7.73 7.37 1.81
N ALA A 10 8.60 8.04 2.54
CA ALA A 10 10.01 8.22 2.16
C ALA A 10 10.74 6.88 1.97
N LEU A 11 10.43 5.89 2.83
CA LEU A 11 11.07 4.58 2.80
C LEU A 11 10.52 3.62 1.72
N ARG A 12 9.51 4.04 0.95
CA ARG A 12 8.99 3.27 -0.18
C ARG A 12 8.84 4.12 -1.45
N ASP A 13 7.88 5.04 -1.48
CA ASP A 13 7.51 5.77 -2.70
C ASP A 13 8.58 6.75 -3.16
N ALA A 14 9.10 7.53 -2.24
CA ALA A 14 10.09 8.55 -2.58
C ALA A 14 11.37 7.93 -3.17
N HIS A 15 11.94 6.91 -2.53
CA HIS A 15 13.14 6.29 -3.07
C HIS A 15 12.85 5.40 -4.30
N GLN A 16 11.64 4.88 -4.44
CA GLN A 16 11.21 4.22 -5.67
C GLN A 16 11.23 5.21 -6.84
N SER A 17 10.73 6.41 -6.64
CA SER A 17 10.63 7.44 -7.66
C SER A 17 11.98 8.13 -7.95
N LEU A 18 12.77 8.40 -6.93
CA LEU A 18 13.99 9.23 -7.03
C LEU A 18 15.29 8.42 -7.15
N LEU A 19 15.32 7.20 -6.64
CA LEU A 19 16.50 6.34 -6.57
C LEU A 19 16.29 4.98 -7.25
N ALA A 20 15.29 4.87 -8.13
CA ALA A 20 14.91 3.61 -8.77
C ALA A 20 14.83 2.43 -7.77
N THR A 21 14.28 2.68 -6.59
CA THR A 21 14.14 1.73 -5.47
C THR A 21 15.50 1.23 -4.90
N ARG A 22 16.58 1.97 -5.10
CA ARG A 22 17.96 1.53 -4.75
C ARG A 22 18.43 1.95 -3.35
N MET A 23 17.57 2.52 -2.50
CA MET A 23 17.95 2.80 -1.10
C MET A 23 18.19 1.47 -0.37
N ARG A 24 19.31 1.35 0.31
CA ARG A 24 19.70 0.14 1.02
C ARG A 24 19.10 0.12 2.43
N THR A 25 18.92 -1.05 2.99
CA THR A 25 18.43 -1.21 4.38
C THR A 25 19.28 -0.42 5.36
N ARG A 26 20.60 -0.48 5.24
CA ARG A 26 21.53 0.26 6.12
C ARG A 26 21.38 1.78 6.06
N ASP A 27 20.80 2.32 4.97
CA ASP A 27 20.58 3.75 4.80
C ASP A 27 19.21 4.18 5.41
N MET A 28 18.30 3.22 5.61
CA MET A 28 16.98 3.43 6.22
C MET A 28 17.01 3.35 7.75
N ILE A 29 17.74 2.38 8.30
CA ILE A 29 17.77 2.08 9.74
C ILE A 29 18.14 3.29 10.60
N PRO A 30 19.17 4.11 10.25
CA PRO A 30 19.58 5.22 11.13
C PRO A 30 18.53 6.28 11.38
N ILE A 31 17.52 6.42 10.51
CA ILE A 31 16.45 7.41 10.67
C ILE A 31 15.14 6.81 11.20
N ALA A 32 15.01 5.48 11.21
CA ALA A 32 13.77 4.80 11.52
C ALA A 32 13.29 5.10 12.94
N GLU A 33 14.17 5.07 13.94
CA GLU A 33 13.83 5.41 15.33
C GLU A 33 13.31 6.85 15.48
N GLU A 34 13.90 7.81 14.78
CA GLU A 34 13.43 9.20 14.81
C GLU A 34 12.08 9.36 14.09
N MET A 35 11.86 8.63 12.99
CA MET A 35 10.58 8.59 12.31
C MET A 35 9.48 8.00 13.20
N ASP A 36 9.79 6.97 13.99
CA ASP A 36 8.83 6.33 14.91
C ASP A 36 8.32 7.30 16.01
N LYS A 37 9.13 8.30 16.39
CA LYS A 37 8.79 9.32 17.39
C LYS A 37 7.86 10.43 16.86
N VAL A 38 7.72 10.57 15.53
CA VAL A 38 6.93 11.66 14.91
C VAL A 38 5.44 11.51 15.16
N GLY A 39 4.95 10.28 15.34
CA GLY A 39 3.53 9.99 15.53
C GLY A 39 2.75 9.90 14.22
N TYR A 40 3.36 9.37 13.20
CA TYR A 40 2.67 9.03 11.95
C TYR A 40 1.57 7.99 12.18
N PHE A 41 0.56 8.00 11.33
CA PHE A 41 -0.44 6.93 11.27
C PHE A 41 0.19 5.60 10.84
N SER A 42 1.08 5.67 9.87
CA SER A 42 1.87 4.54 9.37
C SER A 42 3.10 5.04 8.62
N VAL A 43 4.07 4.16 8.45
CA VAL A 43 5.20 4.34 7.54
C VAL A 43 5.07 3.32 6.41
N GLU A 44 4.90 3.78 5.18
CA GLU A 44 4.91 2.89 4.01
C GLU A 44 6.37 2.61 3.64
N ALA A 45 6.86 1.44 4.00
CA ALA A 45 8.27 1.07 3.90
C ALA A 45 8.53 -0.13 2.98
N TRP A 46 7.46 -0.79 2.50
CA TRP A 46 7.60 -2.03 1.75
C TRP A 46 6.60 -2.15 0.61
N GLY A 47 6.89 -3.03 -0.36
CA GLY A 47 6.04 -3.27 -1.52
C GLY A 47 6.70 -4.15 -2.56
N GLY A 48 6.01 -4.44 -3.66
CA GLY A 48 6.49 -5.34 -4.70
C GLY A 48 7.78 -4.90 -5.36
N ALA A 49 7.91 -3.63 -5.70
CA ALA A 49 9.15 -3.10 -6.29
C ALA A 49 10.32 -3.14 -5.30
N THR A 50 10.07 -2.89 -4.02
CA THR A 50 11.07 -3.00 -2.96
C THR A 50 11.57 -4.43 -2.84
N PHE A 51 10.66 -5.41 -2.79
CA PHE A 51 10.97 -6.83 -2.73
C PHE A 51 11.86 -7.26 -3.90
N ASP A 52 11.43 -6.96 -5.12
CA ASP A 52 12.15 -7.33 -6.35
C ASP A 52 13.55 -6.69 -6.42
N THR A 53 13.65 -5.42 -6.05
CA THR A 53 14.93 -4.67 -6.09
C THR A 53 15.92 -5.16 -5.05
N CYS A 54 15.50 -5.56 -3.86
CA CYS A 54 16.36 -6.16 -2.85
C CYS A 54 17.12 -7.35 -3.44
N ILE A 55 16.41 -8.24 -4.12
CA ILE A 55 16.98 -9.45 -4.71
C ILE A 55 17.87 -9.11 -5.94
N ARG A 56 17.31 -8.35 -6.90
CA ARG A 56 17.94 -8.17 -8.22
C ARG A 56 19.13 -7.22 -8.22
N TYR A 57 19.13 -6.22 -7.35
CA TYR A 57 20.06 -5.11 -7.47
C TYR A 57 20.84 -4.78 -6.20
N LEU A 58 20.29 -5.11 -5.03
CA LEU A 58 20.92 -4.72 -3.77
C LEU A 58 21.64 -5.88 -3.09
N ASN A 59 21.39 -7.11 -3.52
CA ASN A 59 21.86 -8.33 -2.85
C ASN A 59 21.47 -8.33 -1.35
N GLU A 60 20.22 -7.96 -1.09
CA GLU A 60 19.62 -7.95 0.24
C GLU A 60 18.44 -8.94 0.28
N ASP A 61 18.24 -9.59 1.44
CA ASP A 61 17.02 -10.36 1.70
C ASP A 61 15.85 -9.39 1.99
N PRO A 62 14.78 -9.37 1.16
CA PRO A 62 13.65 -8.47 1.37
C PRO A 62 12.91 -8.74 2.70
N TRP A 63 12.86 -9.97 3.16
CA TRP A 63 12.23 -10.34 4.43
C TRP A 63 13.05 -9.88 5.63
N GLU A 64 14.38 -10.00 5.55
CA GLU A 64 15.28 -9.46 6.56
C GLU A 64 15.15 -7.93 6.66
N ARG A 65 15.10 -7.22 5.52
CA ARG A 65 14.82 -5.79 5.50
C ARG A 65 13.55 -5.44 6.26
N LEU A 66 12.46 -6.16 5.98
CA LEU A 66 11.17 -5.91 6.63
C LEU A 66 11.26 -6.12 8.15
N ARG A 67 11.88 -7.22 8.59
CA ARG A 67 12.08 -7.50 10.01
C ARG A 67 12.95 -6.44 10.70
N ASN A 68 14.03 -6.02 10.04
CA ASN A 68 14.92 -4.98 10.58
C ASN A 68 14.20 -3.64 10.72
N LEU A 69 13.40 -3.24 9.72
CA LEU A 69 12.58 -2.04 9.85
C LEU A 69 11.52 -2.20 10.95
N LYS A 70 10.85 -3.35 11.03
CA LYS A 70 9.85 -3.59 12.07
C LYS A 70 10.44 -3.52 13.48
N SER A 71 11.69 -3.91 13.68
CA SER A 71 12.35 -3.81 15.00
C SER A 71 12.62 -2.35 15.43
N GLU A 72 12.70 -1.42 14.49
CA GLU A 72 12.90 0.01 14.78
C GLU A 72 11.57 0.77 14.97
N PHE A 73 10.48 0.31 14.33
CA PHE A 73 9.17 0.93 14.45
C PHE A 73 8.31 0.25 15.52
N ASN A 74 8.39 0.77 16.76
CA ASN A 74 7.67 0.24 17.91
C ASN A 74 6.27 0.84 18.08
N ASN A 75 6.07 2.08 17.64
CA ASN A 75 4.83 2.83 17.81
C ASN A 75 4.08 3.03 16.50
N THR A 76 4.80 3.02 15.38
CA THR A 76 4.26 3.35 14.07
C THR A 76 4.06 2.08 13.23
N PRO A 77 2.83 1.77 12.78
CA PRO A 77 2.56 0.63 11.92
C PRO A 77 3.34 0.69 10.61
N ILE A 78 3.86 -0.46 10.17
CA ILE A 78 4.47 -0.59 8.84
C ILE A 78 3.37 -0.89 7.81
N GLN A 79 3.37 -0.09 6.75
CA GLN A 79 2.47 -0.24 5.62
C GLN A 79 3.22 -0.74 4.39
N MET A 80 2.56 -1.57 3.58
CA MET A 80 3.03 -1.95 2.26
C MET A 80 2.04 -1.56 1.16
N LEU A 81 2.57 -1.29 -0.03
CA LEU A 81 1.79 -1.22 -1.26
C LEU A 81 1.78 -2.60 -1.93
N LEU A 82 0.59 -3.19 -2.06
CA LEU A 82 0.41 -4.52 -2.63
C LEU A 82 -0.40 -4.46 -3.93
N ARG A 83 0.19 -4.94 -5.00
CA ARG A 83 -0.42 -4.95 -6.34
C ARG A 83 -1.36 -6.16 -6.51
N GLY A 84 -2.36 -6.32 -5.65
CA GLY A 84 -3.36 -7.38 -5.72
C GLY A 84 -2.79 -8.73 -6.13
N GLN A 85 -3.40 -9.38 -7.12
CA GLN A 85 -2.99 -10.69 -7.63
C GLN A 85 -1.59 -10.71 -8.29
N ASN A 86 -1.04 -9.54 -8.64
CA ASN A 86 0.27 -9.43 -9.26
C ASN A 86 1.42 -9.44 -8.26
N LEU A 87 1.16 -9.28 -6.96
CA LEU A 87 2.17 -9.27 -5.88
C LEU A 87 3.38 -8.38 -6.23
N VAL A 88 4.52 -9.02 -6.50
CA VAL A 88 5.78 -8.37 -6.83
C VAL A 88 6.05 -8.32 -8.35
N GLY A 89 5.21 -8.97 -9.17
CA GLY A 89 5.42 -9.15 -10.61
C GLY A 89 4.51 -8.31 -11.49
N TYR A 90 4.46 -8.68 -12.78
CA TYR A 90 3.70 -8.03 -13.84
C TYR A 90 2.65 -8.94 -14.49
N LYS A 91 2.39 -10.07 -13.87
CA LYS A 91 1.33 -11.02 -14.24
C LYS A 91 0.73 -11.62 -12.99
N HIS A 92 -0.45 -12.20 -13.10
CA HIS A 92 -1.15 -12.79 -11.96
C HIS A 92 -0.40 -14.01 -11.44
N TYR A 93 -0.28 -14.09 -10.12
CA TYR A 93 0.15 -15.30 -9.43
C TYR A 93 -1.07 -16.16 -9.07
N PRO A 94 -0.91 -17.48 -8.93
CA PRO A 94 -1.95 -18.36 -8.40
C PRO A 94 -2.38 -17.96 -6.98
N ASP A 95 -3.61 -18.28 -6.61
CA ASP A 95 -4.20 -17.88 -5.33
C ASP A 95 -3.42 -18.36 -4.10
N ASP A 96 -2.88 -19.57 -4.16
CA ASP A 96 -2.06 -20.15 -3.09
C ASP A 96 -0.74 -19.38 -2.88
N VAL A 97 -0.16 -18.83 -3.96
CA VAL A 97 1.03 -17.97 -3.87
C VAL A 97 0.66 -16.61 -3.27
N VAL A 98 -0.48 -16.02 -3.68
CA VAL A 98 -0.98 -14.77 -3.10
C VAL A 98 -1.22 -14.94 -1.60
N GLU A 99 -1.89 -16.01 -1.23
CA GLU A 99 -2.17 -16.35 0.17
C GLU A 99 -0.87 -16.44 0.96
N LYS A 100 0.07 -17.26 0.50
CA LYS A 100 1.34 -17.45 1.20
C LYS A 100 2.19 -16.19 1.29
N PHE A 101 2.18 -15.35 0.25
CA PHE A 101 2.91 -14.09 0.25
C PHE A 101 2.33 -13.09 1.27
N VAL A 102 1.01 -12.95 1.32
CA VAL A 102 0.33 -12.05 2.26
C VAL A 102 0.53 -12.51 3.71
N GLU A 103 0.35 -13.82 3.98
CA GLU A 103 0.64 -14.42 5.30
C GLU A 103 2.07 -14.09 5.74
N LYS A 104 3.05 -14.37 4.86
CA LYS A 104 4.46 -14.12 5.18
C LYS A 104 4.78 -12.63 5.33
N SER A 105 4.10 -11.76 4.61
CA SER A 105 4.26 -10.32 4.78
C SER A 105 3.79 -9.87 6.16
N TYR A 106 2.63 -10.35 6.59
CA TYR A 106 2.11 -10.08 7.94
C TYR A 106 3.02 -10.65 9.02
N GLU A 107 3.41 -11.94 8.93
CA GLU A 107 4.30 -12.60 9.88
C GLU A 107 5.66 -11.87 10.04
N ASN A 108 6.14 -11.21 9.00
CA ASN A 108 7.41 -10.49 9.01
C ASN A 108 7.27 -9.00 9.36
N GLY A 109 6.07 -8.50 9.65
CA GLY A 109 5.88 -7.20 10.27
C GLY A 109 5.09 -6.16 9.47
N VAL A 110 4.41 -6.53 8.40
CA VAL A 110 3.45 -5.63 7.74
C VAL A 110 2.17 -5.55 8.57
N ASP A 111 1.81 -4.37 9.01
CA ASP A 111 0.59 -4.11 9.79
C ASP A 111 -0.58 -3.63 8.90
N ILE A 112 -0.26 -2.90 7.81
CA ILE A 112 -1.25 -2.31 6.92
C ILE A 112 -0.98 -2.71 5.47
N PHE A 113 -1.96 -3.34 4.83
CA PHE A 113 -1.90 -3.67 3.41
C PHE A 113 -2.71 -2.66 2.60
N ARG A 114 -2.02 -1.81 1.83
CA ARG A 114 -2.63 -0.97 0.81
C ARG A 114 -2.72 -1.76 -0.49
N VAL A 115 -3.89 -2.34 -0.75
CA VAL A 115 -4.12 -3.20 -1.90
C VAL A 115 -4.70 -2.39 -3.05
N PHE A 116 -4.10 -2.50 -4.25
CA PHE A 116 -4.58 -1.82 -5.45
C PHE A 116 -4.53 -2.71 -6.69
N ASP A 117 -5.33 -2.36 -7.66
CA ASP A 117 -5.20 -2.77 -9.05
C ASP A 117 -5.15 -1.53 -9.96
N ALA A 118 -4.25 -1.53 -10.95
CA ALA A 118 -4.06 -0.36 -11.82
C ALA A 118 -5.27 -0.04 -12.70
N LEU A 119 -6.12 -1.04 -12.96
CA LEU A 119 -7.35 -0.91 -13.76
C LEU A 119 -8.62 -0.90 -12.90
N ASN A 120 -8.46 -0.87 -11.57
CA ASN A 120 -9.58 -0.96 -10.62
C ASN A 120 -10.41 -2.25 -10.75
N ASP A 121 -9.80 -3.35 -11.16
CA ASP A 121 -10.47 -4.63 -11.20
C ASP A 121 -10.49 -5.25 -9.80
N ILE A 122 -11.66 -5.22 -9.15
CA ILE A 122 -11.86 -5.72 -7.79
C ILE A 122 -11.50 -7.20 -7.66
N ARG A 123 -11.66 -8.01 -8.72
CA ARG A 123 -11.32 -9.43 -8.73
C ARG A 123 -9.83 -9.67 -8.51
N ASN A 124 -8.99 -8.74 -8.94
CA ASN A 124 -7.54 -8.80 -8.73
C ASN A 124 -7.12 -8.42 -7.30
N MET A 125 -8.00 -7.77 -6.55
CA MET A 125 -7.74 -7.34 -5.18
C MET A 125 -8.32 -8.29 -4.13
N GLU A 126 -9.41 -8.96 -4.46
CA GLU A 126 -10.24 -9.73 -3.54
C GLU A 126 -9.48 -10.78 -2.73
N LYS A 127 -8.65 -11.61 -3.39
CA LYS A 127 -7.89 -12.68 -2.68
C LYS A 127 -6.92 -12.08 -1.66
N ALA A 128 -6.16 -11.05 -2.06
CA ALA A 128 -5.19 -10.40 -1.17
C ALA A 128 -5.88 -9.72 0.03
N ILE A 129 -7.02 -9.04 -0.21
CA ILE A 129 -7.82 -8.40 0.85
C ILE A 129 -8.30 -9.45 1.85
N LYS A 130 -8.95 -10.53 1.38
CA LYS A 130 -9.48 -11.59 2.25
C LYS A 130 -8.40 -12.24 3.11
N VAL A 131 -7.23 -12.52 2.54
CA VAL A 131 -6.13 -13.13 3.29
C VAL A 131 -5.57 -12.15 4.33
N ALA A 132 -5.34 -10.90 3.97
CA ALA A 132 -4.85 -9.89 4.92
C ALA A 132 -5.82 -9.67 6.08
N LYS A 133 -7.14 -9.60 5.80
CA LYS A 133 -8.18 -9.54 6.84
C LYS A 133 -8.16 -10.76 7.74
N ALA A 134 -8.01 -11.96 7.19
CA ALA A 134 -7.93 -13.19 7.97
C ALA A 134 -6.71 -13.25 8.92
N GLN A 135 -5.62 -12.54 8.58
CA GLN A 135 -4.47 -12.37 9.48
C GLN A 135 -4.71 -11.32 10.59
N GLY A 136 -5.77 -10.53 10.51
CA GLY A 136 -6.05 -9.43 11.44
C GLY A 136 -5.32 -8.13 11.08
N ALA A 137 -4.76 -8.02 9.88
CA ALA A 137 -4.13 -6.80 9.40
C ALA A 137 -5.16 -5.71 9.09
N HIS A 138 -4.73 -4.44 9.14
CA HIS A 138 -5.51 -3.34 8.57
C HIS A 138 -5.40 -3.39 7.05
N VAL A 139 -6.55 -3.42 6.37
CA VAL A 139 -6.60 -3.43 4.91
C VAL A 139 -7.14 -2.11 4.38
N GLN A 140 -6.34 -1.46 3.56
CA GLN A 140 -6.71 -0.26 2.84
C GLN A 140 -6.94 -0.60 1.37
N GLY A 141 -8.21 -0.64 0.94
CA GLY A 141 -8.58 -0.79 -0.46
C GLY A 141 -8.28 0.50 -1.23
N THR A 142 -7.85 0.39 -2.48
CA THR A 142 -7.34 1.56 -3.20
C THR A 142 -8.06 1.78 -4.52
N ILE A 143 -8.51 3.01 -4.73
CA ILE A 143 -9.05 3.52 -5.98
C ILE A 143 -7.87 4.10 -6.78
N SER A 144 -7.53 3.51 -7.91
CA SER A 144 -6.57 4.08 -8.87
C SER A 144 -7.26 5.18 -9.66
N TYR A 145 -7.02 6.44 -9.27
CA TYR A 145 -7.65 7.59 -9.91
C TYR A 145 -7.07 7.82 -11.31
N THR A 146 -7.95 8.08 -12.25
CA THR A 146 -7.59 8.42 -13.64
C THR A 146 -8.65 9.32 -14.26
N ILE A 147 -8.33 9.93 -15.40
CA ILE A 147 -9.25 10.70 -16.22
C ILE A 147 -9.32 10.05 -17.58
N SER A 148 -10.53 9.62 -17.99
CA SER A 148 -10.79 9.07 -19.31
C SER A 148 -12.26 9.20 -19.69
N PRO A 149 -12.64 8.97 -20.96
CA PRO A 149 -14.03 9.03 -21.37
C PRO A 149 -14.96 8.00 -20.72
N VAL A 150 -14.40 6.97 -20.08
CA VAL A 150 -15.15 5.86 -19.47
C VAL A 150 -15.09 5.84 -17.94
N HIS A 151 -14.33 6.73 -17.31
CA HIS A 151 -14.28 6.82 -15.85
C HIS A 151 -15.07 8.05 -15.37
N THR A 152 -16.07 7.79 -14.56
CA THR A 152 -16.92 8.80 -13.94
C THR A 152 -16.67 8.87 -12.44
N LEU A 153 -17.18 9.91 -11.81
CA LEU A 153 -17.13 10.04 -10.36
C LEU A 153 -17.91 8.90 -9.67
N ASP A 154 -19.03 8.50 -10.24
CA ASP A 154 -19.88 7.43 -9.69
C ASP A 154 -19.18 6.06 -9.75
N ASP A 155 -18.40 5.77 -10.80
CA ASP A 155 -17.60 4.53 -10.89
C ASP A 155 -16.61 4.41 -9.72
N PHE A 156 -15.99 5.52 -9.31
CA PHE A 156 -15.08 5.52 -8.16
C PHE A 156 -15.81 5.34 -6.83
N VAL A 157 -17.03 5.87 -6.72
CA VAL A 157 -17.89 5.68 -5.54
C VAL A 157 -18.36 4.22 -5.46
N ASP A 158 -18.75 3.63 -6.57
CA ASP A 158 -19.17 2.23 -6.62
C ASP A 158 -18.01 1.28 -6.29
N LEU A 159 -16.81 1.56 -6.80
CA LEU A 159 -15.62 0.81 -6.40
C LEU A 159 -15.34 0.94 -4.89
N ALA A 160 -15.58 2.11 -4.28
CA ALA A 160 -15.43 2.28 -2.83
C ALA A 160 -16.42 1.39 -2.06
N LYS A 161 -17.67 1.29 -2.52
CA LYS A 161 -18.68 0.38 -1.92
C LYS A 161 -18.27 -1.09 -2.07
N ASP A 162 -17.71 -1.47 -3.22
CA ASP A 162 -17.20 -2.83 -3.42
C ASP A 162 -16.05 -3.14 -2.46
N LEU A 163 -15.14 -2.19 -2.23
CA LEU A 163 -14.06 -2.33 -1.25
C LEU A 163 -14.59 -2.40 0.20
N GLU A 164 -15.62 -1.62 0.53
CA GLU A 164 -16.31 -1.71 1.82
C GLU A 164 -16.98 -3.08 1.99
N ALA A 165 -17.63 -3.59 0.95
CA ALA A 165 -18.25 -4.92 0.96
C ALA A 165 -17.23 -6.06 1.13
N LEU A 166 -15.96 -5.85 0.77
CA LEU A 166 -14.84 -6.75 1.04
C LEU A 166 -14.24 -6.57 2.44
N ASP A 167 -14.88 -5.78 3.31
CA ASP A 167 -14.45 -5.50 4.69
C ASP A 167 -13.10 -4.76 4.79
N CYS A 168 -12.80 -3.89 3.83
CA CYS A 168 -11.65 -2.99 3.93
C CYS A 168 -11.85 -2.00 5.09
N ASP A 169 -10.81 -1.79 5.90
CA ASP A 169 -10.85 -0.89 7.06
C ASP A 169 -10.76 0.60 6.67
N SER A 170 -10.26 0.87 5.48
CA SER A 170 -10.17 2.22 4.90
C SER A 170 -10.06 2.17 3.38
N VAL A 171 -10.35 3.30 2.73
CA VAL A 171 -10.19 3.47 1.28
C VAL A 171 -9.16 4.57 1.01
N ALA A 172 -8.29 4.34 0.02
CA ALA A 172 -7.32 5.32 -0.45
C ALA A 172 -7.64 5.75 -1.89
N ILE A 173 -7.49 7.04 -2.17
CA ILE A 173 -7.45 7.56 -3.54
C ILE A 173 -5.99 7.64 -3.95
N LYS A 174 -5.61 6.87 -4.98
CA LYS A 174 -4.25 6.80 -5.50
C LYS A 174 -4.17 7.52 -6.84
N ASP A 175 -3.66 8.74 -6.82
CA ASP A 175 -3.44 9.54 -8.02
C ASP A 175 -1.97 9.44 -8.46
N MET A 176 -1.64 8.38 -9.20
CA MET A 176 -0.28 8.09 -9.63
C MET A 176 0.29 9.12 -10.61
N ALA A 177 -0.56 9.76 -11.38
CA ALA A 177 -0.15 10.67 -12.46
C ALA A 177 -0.31 12.16 -12.08
N GLY A 178 -0.82 12.47 -10.89
CA GLY A 178 -1.04 13.84 -10.42
C GLY A 178 -2.13 14.56 -11.23
N LEU A 179 -3.23 13.87 -11.54
CA LEU A 179 -4.31 14.37 -12.40
C LEU A 179 -5.44 15.05 -11.63
N ILE A 180 -5.60 14.72 -10.34
CA ILE A 180 -6.73 15.20 -9.56
C ILE A 180 -6.59 16.71 -9.26
N THR A 181 -7.57 17.48 -9.67
CA THR A 181 -7.65 18.91 -9.33
C THR A 181 -8.23 19.08 -7.92
N PRO A 182 -8.03 20.25 -7.26
CA PRO A 182 -8.65 20.53 -5.96
C PRO A 182 -10.17 20.38 -5.97
N THR A 183 -10.84 20.82 -7.04
CA THR A 183 -12.30 20.68 -7.19
C THR A 183 -12.70 19.19 -7.31
N ALA A 184 -12.03 18.44 -8.20
CA ALA A 184 -12.31 17.01 -8.36
C ALA A 184 -12.04 16.22 -7.08
N ALA A 185 -10.99 16.57 -6.33
CA ALA A 185 -10.71 15.98 -5.02
C ALA A 185 -11.83 16.28 -4.01
N TYR A 186 -12.30 17.52 -3.97
CA TYR A 186 -13.41 17.90 -3.09
C TYR A 186 -14.69 17.13 -3.44
N ASP A 187 -15.05 17.05 -4.72
CA ASP A 187 -16.26 16.39 -5.18
C ASP A 187 -16.21 14.88 -4.89
N LEU A 188 -15.07 14.23 -5.20
CA LEU A 188 -14.88 12.80 -4.94
C LEU A 188 -14.92 12.48 -3.43
N VAL A 189 -14.16 13.22 -2.62
CA VAL A 189 -14.12 12.99 -1.17
C VAL A 189 -15.47 13.29 -0.52
N SER A 190 -16.21 14.29 -1.00
CA SER A 190 -17.56 14.59 -0.49
C SER A 190 -18.51 13.42 -0.74
N LYS A 191 -18.55 12.88 -1.96
CA LYS A 191 -19.38 11.72 -2.29
C LYS A 191 -18.96 10.43 -1.55
N LEU A 192 -17.66 10.23 -1.34
CA LEU A 192 -17.17 9.07 -0.58
C LEU A 192 -17.50 9.14 0.92
N LYS A 193 -17.97 10.29 1.43
CA LYS A 193 -18.36 10.48 2.83
C LYS A 193 -19.87 10.39 3.06
N GLU A 194 -20.67 10.39 2.02
CA GLU A 194 -22.11 10.18 2.06
C GLU A 194 -22.46 8.70 2.30
#